data_f3db500bda4125c7bfd045b5cf32aece
#
_entry.id   f3db500bda4125c7bfd045b5cf32aece
#
_cell.length_a   1.000
_cell.length_b   1.000
_cell.length_c   1.000
_cell.angle_alpha   90.00
_cell.angle_beta   90.00
_cell.angle_gamma   90.00
#
_symmetry.space_group_name_H-M   'P 1'
#
loop_
_entity.id
_entity.type
_entity.pdbx_description
1 polymer ?
#
loop_
_entity_poly.entity_id
_entity_poly.type
_entity_poly.pdbx_seq_one_letter_code
_entity_poly.pdbx_strand_id
1 'polypeptide(L)'
;MRFKLSVATVSVVALLVLAGCLGAGPADLGAPTDNSADTRTIAVSGVGTAEAEPDLALVRVAVVSEADTAEAARDATASAVQSMRDAFRNNGVPDEAVRTSYYNLQPVYEYTDDRRALVGYQASHGFEIEIGPDRSGEIIDLAVDNGATRVDGIQFTLTEETRAELREEAIRDAMSSARSDADTIAEAAGVTITGLHSASTGSVSFVPFEARGGDAAESRTVIEPGPVTVSANVQATYSIEG
;
A
#
# COMPACT_ATOMS: atom_id res chain seq x y z
N MET A 1 -2.39 -44.66 -19.44
CA MET A 1 -3.52 -44.47 -20.38
C MET A 1 -3.20 -43.28 -21.27
N ARG A 2 -3.00 -43.57 -22.54
CA ARG A 2 -2.59 -42.59 -23.55
C ARG A 2 -3.86 -41.99 -24.16
N PHE A 3 -4.04 -40.68 -24.21
CA PHE A 3 -5.06 -40.01 -25.02
C PHE A 3 -4.40 -39.21 -26.14
N LYS A 4 -4.89 -39.52 -27.33
CA LYS A 4 -4.38 -39.07 -28.63
C LYS A 4 -4.93 -37.68 -28.99
N LEU A 5 -4.06 -36.89 -29.64
CA LEU A 5 -4.39 -35.67 -30.36
C LEU A 5 -5.41 -35.95 -31.47
N SER A 6 -6.33 -35.01 -31.68
CA SER A 6 -7.05 -34.86 -32.96
C SER A 6 -6.98 -33.40 -33.42
N VAL A 7 -6.26 -33.21 -34.49
CA VAL A 7 -6.16 -31.97 -35.28
C VAL A 7 -7.36 -31.93 -36.20
N ALA A 8 -8.16 -30.86 -36.16
CA ALA A 8 -9.20 -30.58 -37.17
C ALA A 8 -8.86 -29.26 -37.87
N THR A 9 -8.36 -29.40 -39.07
CA THR A 9 -8.18 -28.36 -40.08
C THR A 9 -9.55 -27.98 -40.68
N VAL A 10 -9.90 -26.69 -40.63
CA VAL A 10 -11.02 -26.14 -41.40
C VAL A 10 -10.48 -25.08 -42.35
N SER A 11 -10.48 -25.46 -43.63
CA SER A 11 -10.27 -24.59 -44.79
C SER A 11 -11.56 -23.80 -45.05
N VAL A 12 -11.51 -22.48 -45.19
CA VAL A 12 -12.60 -21.65 -45.70
C VAL A 12 -12.17 -20.96 -46.99
N VAL A 13 -12.96 -21.24 -48.02
CA VAL A 13 -12.84 -20.85 -49.42
C VAL A 13 -13.16 -19.37 -49.59
N ALA A 14 -12.32 -18.69 -50.38
CA ALA A 14 -12.57 -17.35 -50.90
C ALA A 14 -13.66 -17.35 -51.98
N LEU A 15 -14.61 -16.44 -51.87
CA LEU A 15 -15.54 -16.08 -52.92
C LEU A 15 -15.42 -14.60 -53.23
N LEU A 16 -14.78 -14.32 -54.38
CA LEU A 16 -14.79 -13.02 -55.06
C LEU A 16 -16.15 -12.83 -55.76
N VAL A 17 -16.84 -11.74 -55.44
CA VAL A 17 -17.94 -11.24 -56.27
C VAL A 17 -17.56 -9.83 -56.72
N LEU A 18 -17.15 -9.73 -57.98
CA LEU A 18 -17.12 -8.47 -58.72
C LEU A 18 -18.53 -8.14 -59.19
N ALA A 19 -19.06 -7.00 -58.76
CA ALA A 19 -20.18 -6.37 -59.46
C ALA A 19 -19.88 -4.87 -59.55
N GLY A 20 -19.58 -4.42 -60.74
CA GLY A 20 -19.38 -3.01 -61.06
C GLY A 20 -20.69 -2.27 -61.13
N CYS A 21 -20.64 -0.96 -60.75
CA CYS A 21 -21.59 0.04 -61.19
C CYS A 21 -20.82 1.33 -61.53
N LEU A 22 -20.83 1.66 -62.80
CA LEU A 22 -20.49 3.02 -63.26
C LEU A 22 -21.60 3.97 -62.80
N GLY A 23 -21.22 5.03 -62.10
CA GLY A 23 -22.09 6.16 -61.78
C GLY A 23 -21.23 7.39 -61.61
N ALA A 24 -21.23 8.26 -62.60
CA ALA A 24 -20.49 9.51 -62.64
C ALA A 24 -21.08 10.55 -61.67
N GLY A 25 -20.20 11.24 -60.93
CA GLY A 25 -20.45 12.48 -60.24
C GLY A 25 -19.17 12.92 -59.53
N PRO A 26 -18.60 14.10 -59.76
CA PRO A 26 -17.53 14.62 -58.95
C PRO A 26 -18.13 15.06 -57.63
N ALA A 27 -18.25 14.17 -56.67
CA ALA A 27 -18.42 14.55 -55.30
C ALA A 27 -17.04 14.95 -54.81
N ASP A 28 -16.89 16.23 -54.55
CA ASP A 28 -15.82 16.82 -53.76
C ASP A 28 -15.90 16.21 -52.36
N LEU A 29 -15.29 15.03 -52.21
CA LEU A 29 -15.01 14.44 -50.95
C LEU A 29 -13.87 15.31 -50.35
N GLY A 30 -14.26 16.39 -49.66
CA GLY A 30 -13.38 17.08 -48.78
C GLY A 30 -12.75 16.03 -47.89
N ALA A 31 -11.50 15.70 -48.18
CA ALA A 31 -10.68 14.92 -47.24
C ALA A 31 -10.83 15.62 -45.87
N PRO A 32 -11.10 14.88 -44.78
CA PRO A 32 -10.97 15.45 -43.48
C PRO A 32 -9.54 15.98 -43.43
N THR A 33 -9.40 17.29 -43.50
CA THR A 33 -8.13 17.95 -43.09
C THR A 33 -8.00 17.59 -41.64
N ASP A 34 -7.25 16.53 -41.36
CA ASP A 34 -6.70 16.23 -40.09
C ASP A 34 -5.74 17.39 -39.77
N ASN A 35 -6.34 18.47 -39.28
CA ASN A 35 -5.63 19.63 -38.78
C ASN A 35 -5.10 19.33 -37.38
N SER A 36 -4.56 18.12 -37.21
CA SER A 36 -3.65 17.81 -36.12
C SER A 36 -2.39 18.63 -36.45
N ALA A 37 -2.39 19.88 -35.97
CA ALA A 37 -1.14 20.61 -35.87
C ALA A 37 -0.16 19.63 -35.18
N ASP A 38 0.87 19.25 -35.92
CA ASP A 38 1.91 18.33 -35.45
C ASP A 38 2.66 19.04 -34.30
N THR A 39 2.01 19.01 -33.13
CA THR A 39 2.52 19.66 -31.90
C THR A 39 3.73 18.85 -31.47
N ARG A 40 4.90 19.31 -31.83
CA ARG A 40 6.15 18.71 -31.35
C ARG A 40 6.19 18.81 -29.84
N THR A 41 6.55 17.70 -29.19
CA THR A 41 6.53 17.60 -27.73
C THR A 41 7.77 16.91 -27.19
N ILE A 42 8.13 17.24 -25.94
CA ILE A 42 9.07 16.51 -25.12
C ILE A 42 8.26 15.83 -24.01
N ALA A 43 8.40 14.50 -23.89
CA ALA A 43 7.81 13.73 -22.81
C ALA A 43 8.90 13.29 -21.83
N VAL A 44 8.69 13.53 -20.56
CA VAL A 44 9.61 13.25 -19.45
C VAL A 44 8.89 12.63 -18.27
N SER A 45 9.63 11.96 -17.40
CA SER A 45 9.13 11.49 -16.11
C SER A 45 9.93 12.16 -15.01
N GLY A 46 9.25 12.63 -13.96
CA GLY A 46 9.90 13.14 -12.77
C GLY A 46 9.56 12.28 -11.55
N VAL A 47 10.50 12.12 -10.66
CA VAL A 47 10.33 11.52 -9.34
C VAL A 47 10.57 12.59 -8.31
N GLY A 48 9.66 12.68 -7.34
CA GLY A 48 9.80 13.59 -6.21
C GLY A 48 9.59 12.84 -4.91
N THR A 49 10.21 13.33 -3.85
CA THR A 49 10.13 12.77 -2.51
C THR A 49 9.84 13.85 -1.48
N ALA A 50 9.12 13.46 -0.43
CA ALA A 50 8.94 14.27 0.77
C ALA A 50 9.08 13.39 2.00
N GLU A 51 9.58 13.92 3.09
CA GLU A 51 9.83 13.19 4.32
C GLU A 51 9.28 13.96 5.52
N ALA A 52 8.72 13.22 6.48
CA ALA A 52 8.33 13.79 7.77
C ALA A 52 8.59 12.80 8.90
N GLU A 53 8.69 13.32 10.11
CA GLU A 53 8.58 12.50 11.32
C GLU A 53 7.18 11.89 11.39
N PRO A 54 7.06 10.62 11.83
CA PRO A 54 5.76 9.99 11.98
C PRO A 54 4.92 10.70 13.05
N ASP A 55 3.65 10.88 12.76
CA ASP A 55 2.66 11.44 13.70
C ASP A 55 1.63 10.41 14.15
N LEU A 56 1.77 9.16 13.70
CA LEU A 56 0.93 8.02 14.05
C LEU A 56 1.77 6.75 14.27
N ALA A 57 1.49 6.02 15.34
CA ALA A 57 2.00 4.68 15.57
C ALA A 57 0.85 3.67 15.59
N LEU A 58 1.04 2.55 14.90
CA LEU A 58 0.17 1.39 14.92
C LEU A 58 0.84 0.29 15.74
N VAL A 59 0.39 0.13 16.98
CA VAL A 59 0.92 -0.89 17.90
C VAL A 59 0.07 -2.15 17.77
N ARG A 60 0.70 -3.28 17.45
CA ARG A 60 0.02 -4.57 17.32
C ARG A 60 0.37 -5.48 18.46
N VAL A 61 -0.65 -5.86 19.24
CA VAL A 61 -0.53 -6.78 20.38
C VAL A 61 -1.57 -7.88 20.29
N ALA A 62 -1.31 -9.00 20.97
CA ALA A 62 -2.26 -10.09 21.05
C ALA A 62 -2.32 -10.68 22.45
N VAL A 63 -3.54 -11.07 22.84
CA VAL A 63 -3.81 -11.93 23.96
C VAL A 63 -3.92 -13.37 23.44
N VAL A 64 -3.08 -14.26 23.96
CA VAL A 64 -3.09 -15.68 23.60
C VAL A 64 -3.24 -16.48 24.88
N SER A 65 -4.23 -17.35 24.93
CA SER A 65 -4.50 -18.24 26.07
C SER A 65 -4.63 -19.68 25.60
N GLU A 66 -4.12 -20.61 26.38
CA GLU A 66 -4.24 -22.05 26.14
C GLU A 66 -4.99 -22.71 27.29
N ALA A 67 -5.83 -23.70 26.97
CA ALA A 67 -6.58 -24.48 27.95
C ALA A 67 -6.97 -25.85 27.39
N ASP A 68 -7.40 -26.75 28.26
CA ASP A 68 -7.81 -28.12 27.90
C ASP A 68 -9.06 -28.15 27.00
N THR A 69 -9.91 -27.12 27.06
CA THR A 69 -11.12 -27.00 26.26
C THR A 69 -11.18 -25.69 25.49
N ALA A 70 -11.84 -25.69 24.34
CA ALA A 70 -12.04 -24.50 23.52
C ALA A 70 -12.80 -23.40 24.29
N GLU A 71 -13.76 -23.78 25.13
CA GLU A 71 -14.52 -22.85 25.98
C GLU A 71 -13.61 -22.16 27.00
N ALA A 72 -12.79 -22.91 27.72
CA ALA A 72 -11.88 -22.36 28.73
C ALA A 72 -10.81 -21.45 28.08
N ALA A 73 -10.26 -21.82 26.92
CA ALA A 73 -9.32 -20.97 26.21
C ALA A 73 -9.94 -19.65 25.76
N ARG A 74 -11.18 -19.71 25.23
CA ARG A 74 -11.96 -18.52 24.85
C ARG A 74 -12.22 -17.60 26.05
N ASP A 75 -12.68 -18.16 27.16
CA ASP A 75 -13.07 -17.40 28.36
C ASP A 75 -11.85 -16.73 29.02
N ALA A 76 -10.71 -17.44 29.08
CA ALA A 76 -9.46 -16.88 29.56
C ALA A 76 -9.00 -15.71 28.70
N THR A 77 -9.04 -15.87 27.36
CA THR A 77 -8.71 -14.78 26.41
C THR A 77 -9.66 -13.60 26.57
N ALA A 78 -10.97 -13.82 26.68
CA ALA A 78 -11.95 -12.77 26.86
C ALA A 78 -11.72 -11.96 28.14
N SER A 79 -11.40 -12.63 29.25
CA SER A 79 -11.09 -11.99 30.54
C SER A 79 -9.85 -11.11 30.46
N ALA A 80 -8.77 -11.61 29.87
CA ALA A 80 -7.53 -10.85 29.69
C ALA A 80 -7.72 -9.65 28.74
N VAL A 81 -8.47 -9.83 27.64
CA VAL A 81 -8.83 -8.73 26.73
C VAL A 81 -9.61 -7.63 27.46
N GLN A 82 -10.54 -8.00 28.33
CA GLN A 82 -11.31 -7.03 29.09
C GLN A 82 -10.39 -6.24 30.03
N SER A 83 -9.49 -6.90 30.75
CA SER A 83 -8.51 -6.24 31.63
C SER A 83 -7.62 -5.24 30.85
N MET A 84 -7.12 -5.66 29.71
CA MET A 84 -6.29 -4.80 28.84
C MET A 84 -7.08 -3.58 28.33
N ARG A 85 -8.31 -3.75 27.86
CA ARG A 85 -9.16 -2.65 27.39
C ARG A 85 -9.53 -1.68 28.51
N ASP A 86 -9.78 -2.18 29.72
CA ASP A 86 -10.04 -1.35 30.89
C ASP A 86 -8.80 -0.52 31.26
N ALA A 87 -7.60 -1.12 31.21
CA ALA A 87 -6.35 -0.41 31.40
C ALA A 87 -6.14 0.68 30.36
N PHE A 88 -6.38 0.41 29.07
CA PHE A 88 -6.30 1.41 28.00
C PHE A 88 -7.23 2.60 28.26
N ARG A 89 -8.50 2.37 28.55
CA ARG A 89 -9.47 3.44 28.87
C ARG A 89 -9.04 4.28 30.05
N ASN A 90 -8.56 3.64 31.12
CA ASN A 90 -8.09 4.34 32.33
C ASN A 90 -6.82 5.19 32.09
N ASN A 91 -6.07 4.90 31.03
CA ASN A 91 -4.87 5.65 30.63
C ASN A 91 -5.10 6.53 29.37
N GLY A 92 -6.36 6.84 29.07
CA GLY A 92 -6.71 7.83 28.04
C GLY A 92 -6.56 7.33 26.61
N VAL A 93 -6.60 6.01 26.38
CA VAL A 93 -6.71 5.44 25.03
C VAL A 93 -8.19 5.24 24.72
N PRO A 94 -8.75 5.95 23.74
CA PRO A 94 -10.17 5.84 23.41
C PRO A 94 -10.47 4.50 22.74
N ASP A 95 -11.72 4.01 22.91
CA ASP A 95 -12.11 2.69 22.37
C ASP A 95 -12.02 2.62 20.84
N GLU A 96 -12.24 3.74 20.14
CA GLU A 96 -12.10 3.87 18.68
C GLU A 96 -10.66 3.71 18.18
N ALA A 97 -9.67 3.96 19.02
CA ALA A 97 -8.26 3.75 18.70
C ALA A 97 -7.84 2.27 18.81
N VAL A 98 -8.68 1.40 19.42
CA VAL A 98 -8.37 -0.01 19.65
C VAL A 98 -9.23 -0.90 18.76
N ARG A 99 -8.65 -1.41 17.68
CA ARG A 99 -9.35 -2.25 16.70
C ARG A 99 -8.91 -3.71 16.80
N THR A 100 -9.86 -4.63 16.64
CA THR A 100 -9.50 -6.05 16.47
C THR A 100 -8.88 -6.26 15.10
N SER A 101 -7.67 -6.81 15.06
CA SER A 101 -6.97 -7.19 13.83
C SER A 101 -7.28 -8.62 13.42
N TYR A 102 -7.38 -9.54 14.37
CA TYR A 102 -7.77 -10.92 14.13
C TYR A 102 -8.31 -11.60 15.41
N TYR A 103 -9.04 -12.67 15.21
CA TYR A 103 -9.42 -13.63 16.25
C TYR A 103 -9.26 -15.06 15.71
N ASN A 104 -8.62 -15.93 16.50
CA ASN A 104 -8.44 -17.33 16.15
C ASN A 104 -8.64 -18.23 17.36
N LEU A 105 -9.28 -19.38 17.15
CA LEU A 105 -9.41 -20.46 18.12
C LEU A 105 -9.11 -21.78 17.43
N GLN A 106 -8.06 -22.47 17.88
CA GLN A 106 -7.56 -23.67 17.21
C GLN A 106 -7.19 -24.77 18.22
N PRO A 107 -7.30 -26.05 17.84
CA PRO A 107 -6.77 -27.15 18.63
C PRO A 107 -5.24 -27.17 18.57
N VAL A 108 -4.61 -27.48 19.70
CA VAL A 108 -3.18 -27.66 19.85
C VAL A 108 -2.89 -29.18 19.88
N TYR A 109 -1.96 -29.61 19.05
CA TYR A 109 -1.56 -31.00 18.95
C TYR A 109 -0.08 -31.19 19.29
N GLU A 110 0.21 -32.24 20.04
CA GLU A 110 1.57 -32.71 20.24
C GLU A 110 1.86 -33.88 19.28
N TYR A 111 3.05 -33.83 18.68
CA TYR A 111 3.53 -34.90 17.79
C TYR A 111 4.68 -35.66 18.46
N THR A 112 4.45 -36.92 18.76
CA THR A 112 5.42 -37.81 19.36
C THR A 112 5.59 -39.03 18.45
N ASP A 113 6.81 -39.25 17.93
CA ASP A 113 7.29 -40.36 17.07
C ASP A 113 6.30 -40.89 16.01
N ASP A 114 5.17 -41.13 16.04
CA ASP A 114 4.19 -41.53 15.04
C ASP A 114 2.72 -41.19 15.47
N ARG A 115 2.54 -40.42 16.54
CA ARG A 115 1.22 -40.12 17.08
C ARG A 115 0.98 -38.63 17.15
N ARG A 116 -0.20 -38.29 16.73
CA ARG A 116 -0.78 -36.94 16.92
C ARG A 116 -1.79 -37.01 18.05
N ALA A 117 -1.52 -36.33 19.16
CA ALA A 117 -2.43 -36.23 20.29
C ALA A 117 -2.94 -34.80 20.42
N LEU A 118 -4.25 -34.64 20.61
CA LEU A 118 -4.82 -33.36 21.00
C LEU A 118 -4.44 -33.08 22.46
N VAL A 119 -3.76 -31.95 22.72
CA VAL A 119 -3.27 -31.57 24.05
C VAL A 119 -4.03 -30.36 24.62
N GLY A 120 -4.82 -29.66 23.82
CA GLY A 120 -5.59 -28.52 24.28
C GLY A 120 -6.07 -27.66 23.12
N TYR A 121 -6.48 -26.44 23.48
CA TYR A 121 -6.94 -25.42 22.55
C TYR A 121 -6.25 -24.09 22.85
N GLN A 122 -5.94 -23.35 21.82
CA GLN A 122 -5.39 -22.00 21.90
C GLN A 122 -6.37 -21.00 21.32
N ALA A 123 -6.70 -19.97 22.08
CA ALA A 123 -7.43 -18.79 21.59
C ALA A 123 -6.47 -17.61 21.47
N SER A 124 -6.57 -16.87 20.39
CA SER A 124 -5.75 -15.68 20.11
C SER A 124 -6.66 -14.55 19.67
N HIS A 125 -6.49 -13.38 20.28
CA HIS A 125 -7.22 -12.16 19.93
C HIS A 125 -6.21 -11.04 19.72
N GLY A 126 -5.99 -10.63 18.46
CA GLY A 126 -5.06 -9.57 18.08
C GLY A 126 -5.75 -8.22 17.98
N PHE A 127 -5.02 -7.19 18.37
CA PHE A 127 -5.45 -5.80 18.34
C PHE A 127 -4.42 -4.94 17.63
N GLU A 128 -4.90 -3.90 16.97
CA GLU A 128 -4.13 -2.78 16.47
C GLU A 128 -4.60 -1.52 17.21
N ILE A 129 -3.64 -0.81 17.80
CA ILE A 129 -3.86 0.40 18.59
C ILE A 129 -3.25 1.58 17.84
N GLU A 130 -4.06 2.57 17.51
CA GLU A 130 -3.65 3.83 16.92
C GLU A 130 -3.33 4.84 18.02
N ILE A 131 -2.06 5.33 18.07
CA ILE A 131 -1.60 6.25 19.13
C ILE A 131 -0.50 7.18 18.59
N GLY A 132 -0.22 8.27 19.30
CA GLY A 132 0.96 9.09 19.03
C GLY A 132 2.26 8.30 19.21
N PRO A 133 3.28 8.54 18.36
CA PRO A 133 4.53 7.78 18.37
C PRO A 133 5.25 7.76 19.72
N ASP A 134 5.22 8.85 20.42
CA ASP A 134 5.82 9.05 21.75
C ASP A 134 5.22 8.17 22.86
N ARG A 135 3.99 7.71 22.67
CA ARG A 135 3.27 6.83 23.61
C ARG A 135 3.38 5.35 23.28
N SER A 136 4.03 4.97 22.18
CA SER A 136 4.06 3.59 21.69
C SER A 136 4.65 2.62 22.73
N GLY A 137 5.74 2.98 23.40
CA GLY A 137 6.35 2.18 24.45
C GLY A 137 5.44 2.03 25.68
N GLU A 138 4.83 3.14 26.15
CA GLU A 138 3.85 3.12 27.26
C GLU A 138 2.68 2.16 26.97
N ILE A 139 2.16 2.17 25.74
CA ILE A 139 1.04 1.31 25.35
C ILE A 139 1.41 -0.16 25.31
N ILE A 140 2.65 -0.48 24.91
CA ILE A 140 3.15 -1.87 24.94
C ILE A 140 3.25 -2.35 26.39
N ASP A 141 3.91 -1.57 27.26
CA ASP A 141 4.07 -1.92 28.67
C ASP A 141 2.69 -2.11 29.31
N LEU A 142 1.76 -1.16 29.08
CA LEU A 142 0.40 -1.23 29.57
C LEU A 142 -0.36 -2.47 29.07
N ALA A 143 -0.20 -2.84 27.80
CA ALA A 143 -0.83 -4.02 27.22
C ALA A 143 -0.31 -5.31 27.86
N VAL A 144 1.01 -5.43 28.01
CA VAL A 144 1.68 -6.61 28.58
C VAL A 144 1.33 -6.78 30.07
N ASP A 145 1.35 -5.71 30.83
CA ASP A 145 1.00 -5.72 32.25
C ASP A 145 -0.47 -6.12 32.50
N ASN A 146 -1.33 -5.96 31.51
CA ASN A 146 -2.79 -6.20 31.61
C ASN A 146 -3.31 -7.34 30.72
N GLY A 147 -2.43 -8.26 30.28
CA GLY A 147 -2.87 -9.52 29.70
C GLY A 147 -2.49 -9.76 28.25
N ALA A 148 -1.86 -8.81 27.54
CA ALA A 148 -1.25 -9.11 26.27
C ALA A 148 -0.04 -10.05 26.49
N THR A 149 0.02 -11.12 25.71
CA THR A 149 1.09 -12.13 25.79
C THR A 149 2.03 -12.09 24.60
N ARG A 150 1.70 -11.25 23.62
CA ARG A 150 2.48 -11.09 22.39
C ARG A 150 2.41 -9.67 21.86
N VAL A 151 3.56 -9.15 21.41
CA VAL A 151 3.68 -7.93 20.64
C VAL A 151 4.04 -8.33 19.22
N ASP A 152 3.13 -8.08 18.26
CA ASP A 152 3.28 -8.48 16.87
C ASP A 152 4.08 -7.44 16.06
N GLY A 153 4.31 -6.25 16.60
CA GLY A 153 5.13 -5.21 16.01
C GLY A 153 4.56 -3.80 16.19
N ILE A 154 5.37 -2.84 15.76
CA ILE A 154 4.99 -1.43 15.72
C ILE A 154 5.33 -0.89 14.35
N GLN A 155 4.39 -0.16 13.80
CA GLN A 155 4.57 0.56 12.54
C GLN A 155 4.37 2.05 12.78
N PHE A 156 5.39 2.83 12.49
CA PHE A 156 5.32 4.28 12.51
C PHE A 156 4.93 4.78 11.11
N THR A 157 3.91 5.61 11.07
CA THR A 157 3.32 6.10 9.85
C THR A 157 2.83 7.54 10.02
N LEU A 158 2.05 8.01 9.07
CA LEU A 158 1.48 9.35 9.07
C LEU A 158 -0.04 9.25 9.16
N THR A 159 -0.65 10.24 9.80
CA THR A 159 -2.10 10.47 9.69
C THR A 159 -2.50 10.72 8.23
N GLU A 160 -3.78 10.58 7.92
CA GLU A 160 -4.27 10.82 6.57
C GLU A 160 -4.04 12.28 6.12
N GLU A 161 -4.16 13.22 7.06
CA GLU A 161 -3.92 14.66 6.82
C GLU A 161 -2.47 14.92 6.43
N THR A 162 -1.50 14.52 7.26
CA THR A 162 -0.07 14.70 6.97
C THR A 162 0.36 13.95 5.71
N ARG A 163 -0.21 12.77 5.48
CA ARG A 163 0.02 12.01 4.25
C ARG A 163 -0.45 12.73 3.01
N ALA A 164 -1.59 13.42 3.08
CA ALA A 164 -2.10 14.22 1.97
C ALA A 164 -1.19 15.43 1.68
N GLU A 165 -0.71 16.12 2.71
CA GLU A 165 0.23 17.25 2.57
C GLU A 165 1.56 16.82 1.94
N LEU A 166 2.18 15.74 2.44
CA LEU A 166 3.44 15.24 1.89
C LEU A 166 3.27 14.70 0.47
N ARG A 167 2.10 14.13 0.16
CA ARG A 167 1.80 13.74 -1.22
C ARG A 167 1.82 14.92 -2.18
N GLU A 168 1.24 16.04 -1.78
CA GLU A 168 1.28 17.27 -2.59
C GLU A 168 2.70 17.80 -2.77
N GLU A 169 3.50 17.75 -1.71
CA GLU A 169 4.90 18.16 -1.74
C GLU A 169 5.71 17.26 -2.69
N ALA A 170 5.61 15.94 -2.56
CA ALA A 170 6.26 14.99 -3.44
C ALA A 170 5.84 15.16 -4.92
N ILE A 171 4.56 15.48 -5.19
CA ILE A 171 4.11 15.79 -6.56
C ILE A 171 4.72 17.08 -7.08
N ARG A 172 4.84 18.14 -6.27
CA ARG A 172 5.50 19.40 -6.68
C ARG A 172 6.98 19.16 -6.99
N ASP A 173 7.66 18.39 -6.17
CA ASP A 173 9.06 18.00 -6.38
C ASP A 173 9.21 17.16 -7.66
N ALA A 174 8.34 16.17 -7.90
CA ALA A 174 8.32 15.37 -9.12
C ALA A 174 8.11 16.23 -10.38
N MET A 175 7.20 17.22 -10.32
CA MET A 175 6.98 18.16 -11.43
C MET A 175 8.17 19.06 -11.69
N SER A 176 8.87 19.49 -10.63
CA SER A 176 10.11 20.27 -10.73
C SER A 176 11.22 19.44 -11.40
N SER A 177 11.39 18.18 -10.99
CA SER A 177 12.32 17.24 -11.60
C SER A 177 12.03 17.02 -13.09
N ALA A 178 10.76 16.71 -13.42
CA ALA A 178 10.32 16.53 -14.82
C ALA A 178 10.57 17.80 -15.66
N ARG A 179 10.36 18.99 -15.09
CA ARG A 179 10.63 20.26 -15.78
C ARG A 179 12.11 20.44 -16.06
N SER A 180 12.97 20.17 -15.09
CA SER A 180 14.42 20.25 -15.24
C SER A 180 14.95 19.34 -16.35
N ASP A 181 14.42 18.10 -16.40
CA ASP A 181 14.79 17.15 -17.45
C ASP A 181 14.31 17.62 -18.83
N ALA A 182 13.10 18.16 -18.92
CA ALA A 182 12.58 18.72 -20.17
C ALA A 182 13.42 19.92 -20.67
N ASP A 183 13.82 20.82 -19.78
CA ASP A 183 14.67 21.98 -20.11
C ASP A 183 16.03 21.50 -20.60
N THR A 184 16.62 20.49 -19.96
CA THR A 184 17.89 19.89 -20.40
C THR A 184 17.82 19.29 -21.81
N ILE A 185 16.72 18.57 -22.09
CA ILE A 185 16.47 17.97 -23.42
C ILE A 185 16.27 19.07 -24.46
N ALA A 186 15.50 20.12 -24.14
CA ALA A 186 15.21 21.22 -25.04
C ALA A 186 16.47 21.98 -25.42
N GLU A 187 17.36 22.28 -24.45
CA GLU A 187 18.64 22.90 -24.67
C GLU A 187 19.53 22.05 -25.60
N ALA A 188 19.66 20.77 -25.32
CA ALA A 188 20.46 19.85 -26.14
C ALA A 188 19.92 19.70 -27.57
N ALA A 189 18.60 19.81 -27.76
CA ALA A 189 17.94 19.72 -29.07
C ALA A 189 17.89 21.08 -29.82
N GLY A 190 18.24 22.19 -29.18
CA GLY A 190 18.15 23.54 -29.76
C GLY A 190 16.68 23.99 -29.97
N VAL A 191 15.77 23.58 -29.11
CA VAL A 191 14.34 23.95 -29.16
C VAL A 191 13.93 24.69 -27.89
N THR A 192 12.77 25.34 -27.93
CA THR A 192 12.27 26.11 -26.79
C THR A 192 10.96 25.46 -26.29
N ILE A 193 10.83 25.26 -24.95
CA ILE A 193 9.58 24.83 -24.34
C ILE A 193 8.59 25.99 -24.28
N THR A 194 7.42 25.80 -24.88
CA THR A 194 6.36 26.82 -24.93
C THR A 194 5.30 26.67 -23.85
N GLY A 195 5.13 25.46 -23.28
CA GLY A 195 4.20 25.22 -22.19
C GLY A 195 4.02 23.75 -21.84
N LEU A 196 3.28 23.51 -20.78
CA LEU A 196 2.84 22.15 -20.40
C LEU A 196 1.70 21.72 -21.32
N HIS A 197 1.87 20.61 -22.04
CA HIS A 197 0.83 20.03 -22.89
C HIS A 197 -0.08 19.11 -22.10
N SER A 198 0.50 18.20 -21.31
CA SER A 198 -0.23 17.29 -20.43
C SER A 198 0.65 16.87 -19.25
N ALA A 199 0.00 16.56 -18.13
CA ALA A 199 0.64 15.94 -16.98
C ALA A 199 -0.28 14.89 -16.38
N SER A 200 0.31 13.82 -15.89
CA SER A 200 -0.39 12.79 -15.14
C SER A 200 0.46 12.33 -13.97
N THR A 201 -0.18 12.09 -12.83
CA THR A 201 0.45 11.45 -11.69
C THR A 201 0.37 9.93 -11.85
N GLY A 202 1.50 9.26 -11.70
CA GLY A 202 1.57 7.81 -11.60
C GLY A 202 1.27 7.32 -10.17
N SER A 203 2.02 6.31 -9.74
CA SER A 203 1.93 5.78 -8.37
C SER A 203 2.51 6.75 -7.35
N VAL A 204 1.83 6.86 -6.22
CA VAL A 204 2.38 7.46 -5.00
C VAL A 204 2.59 6.33 -4.00
N SER A 205 3.79 6.20 -3.46
CA SER A 205 4.14 5.18 -2.48
C SER A 205 4.47 5.83 -1.14
N PHE A 206 4.08 5.15 -0.07
CA PHE A 206 4.41 5.51 1.30
C PHE A 206 5.27 4.39 1.88
N VAL A 207 6.40 4.74 2.46
CA VAL A 207 7.29 3.79 3.13
C VAL A 207 7.25 4.08 4.62
N PRO A 208 6.44 3.34 5.39
CA PRO A 208 6.39 3.48 6.84
C PRO A 208 7.69 2.96 7.46
N PHE A 209 8.03 3.46 8.63
CA PHE A 209 9.12 2.93 9.42
C PHE A 209 8.61 1.77 10.30
N GLU A 210 9.23 0.60 10.17
CA GLU A 210 8.96 -0.57 11.01
C GLU A 210 10.07 -0.71 12.05
N ALA A 211 9.73 -0.53 13.34
CA ALA A 211 10.66 -0.83 14.41
C ALA A 211 10.76 -2.35 14.58
N ARG A 212 11.96 -2.88 14.42
CA ARG A 212 12.31 -4.26 14.82
C ARG A 212 12.82 -4.18 16.26
N GLY A 213 12.31 -5.05 17.14
CA GLY A 213 12.66 -5.06 18.55
C GLY A 213 14.18 -4.99 18.76
N GLY A 214 14.60 -3.96 19.49
CA GLY A 214 15.96 -3.80 19.99
C GLY A 214 16.13 -4.46 21.36
N ASP A 215 17.37 -4.68 21.78
CA ASP A 215 17.70 -5.22 23.09
C ASP A 215 17.13 -4.32 24.20
N ALA A 216 16.18 -4.84 24.96
CA ALA A 216 15.62 -4.16 26.13
C ALA A 216 16.68 -4.18 27.24
N ALA A 217 17.42 -3.08 27.40
CA ALA A 217 18.39 -2.91 28.48
C ALA A 217 17.81 -2.13 29.69
N GLU A 218 16.58 -1.61 29.56
CA GLU A 218 15.90 -0.83 30.61
C GLU A 218 14.50 -1.39 30.88
N SER A 219 13.98 -1.11 32.10
CA SER A 219 12.66 -1.59 32.57
C SER A 219 11.47 -0.89 31.86
N ARG A 220 11.70 -0.18 30.77
CA ARG A 220 10.69 0.47 29.94
C ARG A 220 11.02 0.26 28.46
N THR A 221 9.98 0.08 27.65
CA THR A 221 10.11 -0.05 26.21
C THR A 221 10.36 1.32 25.58
N VAL A 222 11.58 1.57 25.11
CA VAL A 222 11.96 2.80 24.39
C VAL A 222 12.07 2.46 22.90
N ILE A 223 11.36 3.21 22.06
CA ILE A 223 11.35 3.00 20.61
C ILE A 223 11.51 4.36 19.94
N GLU A 224 12.56 4.49 19.14
CA GLU A 224 12.84 5.70 18.37
C GLU A 224 12.44 5.47 16.90
N PRO A 225 11.44 6.20 16.37
CA PRO A 225 11.05 6.08 14.97
C PRO A 225 12.03 6.81 14.05
N GLY A 226 12.20 6.28 12.83
CA GLY A 226 12.80 7.02 11.72
C GLY A 226 11.76 7.75 10.88
N PRO A 227 12.19 8.60 9.91
CA PRO A 227 11.28 9.35 9.07
C PRO A 227 10.45 8.44 8.15
N VAL A 228 9.25 8.90 7.83
CA VAL A 228 8.39 8.30 6.79
C VAL A 228 8.63 9.04 5.49
N THR A 229 8.93 8.29 4.43
CA THR A 229 9.18 8.84 3.08
C THR A 229 7.95 8.64 2.19
N VAL A 230 7.55 9.69 1.52
CA VAL A 230 6.52 9.69 0.48
C VAL A 230 7.20 9.93 -0.86
N SER A 231 6.96 9.06 -1.84
CA SER A 231 7.50 9.21 -3.20
C SER A 231 6.37 9.30 -4.22
N ALA A 232 6.45 10.26 -5.12
CA ALA A 232 5.52 10.43 -6.22
C ALA A 232 6.24 10.35 -7.58
N ASN A 233 5.58 9.74 -8.55
CA ASN A 233 6.04 9.74 -9.95
C ASN A 233 5.06 10.55 -10.79
N VAL A 234 5.58 11.41 -11.67
CA VAL A 234 4.81 12.22 -12.59
C VAL A 234 5.33 12.02 -14.01
N GLN A 235 4.43 11.89 -14.96
CA GLN A 235 4.73 11.98 -16.39
C GLN A 235 4.24 13.33 -16.92
N ALA A 236 5.11 14.08 -17.54
CA ALA A 236 4.80 15.39 -18.10
C ALA A 236 5.20 15.45 -19.59
N THR A 237 4.34 16.07 -20.38
CA THR A 237 4.60 16.34 -21.80
C THR A 237 4.55 17.84 -22.03
N TYR A 238 5.60 18.38 -22.62
CA TYR A 238 5.73 19.81 -22.90
C TYR A 238 5.70 20.06 -24.41
N SER A 239 5.00 21.11 -24.82
CA SER A 239 5.01 21.61 -26.19
C SER A 239 6.30 22.37 -26.47
N ILE A 240 6.85 22.23 -27.69
CA ILE A 240 8.11 22.87 -28.10
C ILE A 240 7.98 23.58 -29.43
N GLU A 241 8.81 24.61 -29.63
CA GLU A 241 9.04 25.32 -30.87
C GLU A 241 10.55 25.34 -31.21
N GLY A 242 10.85 25.29 -32.53
CA GLY A 242 12.25 25.37 -33.01
C GLY A 242 12.39 24.88 -34.42
#